data_2e811704b1fef7bcb9ac47dbda21a41b
#
_entry.id   2e811704b1fef7bcb9ac47dbda21a41b
#
_cell.length_a   1.000
_cell.length_b   1.000
_cell.length_c   1.000
_cell.angle_alpha   90.00
_cell.angle_beta   90.00
_cell.angle_gamma   90.00
#
_symmetry.space_group_name_H-M   'P 1'
#
loop_
_entity.id
_entity.type
_entity.pdbx_description
1 polymer ?
#
loop_
_entity_poly.entity_id
_entity_poly.type
_entity_poly.pdbx_seq_one_letter_code
_entity_poly.pdbx_strand_id
1 'polypeptide(L)'
;MHSYSTRVNFYDADSAGILFFGNIFRIIHSAYEDFLNNGKFERNYFADDKYAIPIIHTGSDYINPIFPNSKIKVNLRVQEIKKSSFVVLYEVMNEKDLLARCVTVHVFVEKRNWKKTNITPEVKKYLIKHLVKN
;
A
#
# COMPACT_ATOMS: atom_id res chain seq x y z
N MET A 1 4.23 -7.36 -9.92
CA MET A 1 3.81 -7.54 -8.52
C MET A 1 5.00 -7.30 -7.59
N HIS A 2 4.77 -6.57 -6.53
CA HIS A 2 5.78 -6.30 -5.50
C HIS A 2 5.42 -7.06 -4.23
N SER A 3 6.39 -7.66 -3.57
CA SER A 3 6.17 -8.43 -2.35
C SER A 3 6.94 -7.84 -1.17
N TYR A 4 6.29 -7.77 -0.03
CA TYR A 4 6.84 -7.26 1.21
C TYR A 4 6.56 -8.25 2.33
N SER A 5 7.60 -8.69 3.03
CA SER A 5 7.48 -9.66 4.12
C SER A 5 7.68 -8.97 5.46
N THR A 6 6.87 -9.31 6.43
CA THR A 6 6.97 -8.76 7.77
C THR A 6 6.43 -9.76 8.79
N ARG A 7 6.47 -9.38 10.05
CA ARG A 7 5.94 -10.16 11.15
C ARG A 7 4.87 -9.35 11.87
N VAL A 8 3.77 -10.01 12.26
CA VAL A 8 2.77 -9.43 13.14
C VAL A 8 3.32 -9.50 14.58
N ASN A 9 3.42 -8.36 15.22
CA ASN A 9 3.94 -8.27 16.57
C ASN A 9 2.84 -8.53 17.61
N PHE A 10 3.25 -8.94 18.81
CA PHE A 10 2.30 -9.19 19.89
C PHE A 10 1.44 -7.96 20.20
N TYR A 11 2.03 -6.77 20.16
CA TYR A 11 1.30 -5.52 20.42
C TYR A 11 0.33 -5.10 19.31
N ASP A 12 0.34 -5.80 18.17
CA ASP A 12 -0.61 -5.55 17.09
C ASP A 12 -1.96 -6.25 17.33
N ALA A 13 -2.03 -7.14 18.33
CA ALA A 13 -3.21 -7.92 18.64
C ALA A 13 -4.17 -7.19 19.59
N ASP A 14 -5.43 -7.57 19.54
CA ASP A 14 -6.46 -7.10 20.47
C ASP A 14 -6.79 -8.17 21.53
N SER A 15 -7.81 -7.93 22.33
CA SER A 15 -8.24 -8.86 23.40
C SER A 15 -8.76 -10.20 22.88
N ALA A 16 -9.09 -10.30 21.60
CA ALA A 16 -9.51 -11.55 20.97
C ALA A 16 -8.30 -12.44 20.58
N GLY A 17 -7.08 -11.93 20.71
CA GLY A 17 -5.86 -12.69 20.39
C GLY A 17 -5.53 -12.69 18.90
N ILE A 18 -6.13 -11.83 18.13
CA ILE A 18 -5.84 -11.66 16.70
C ILE A 18 -5.47 -10.20 16.41
N LEU A 19 -4.97 -9.94 15.21
CA LEU A 19 -4.63 -8.59 14.76
C LEU A 19 -5.82 -7.66 15.01
N PHE A 20 -5.57 -6.53 15.71
CA PHE A 20 -6.56 -5.45 15.80
C PHE A 20 -6.83 -4.93 14.39
N PHE A 21 -8.11 -4.83 14.01
CA PHE A 21 -8.47 -4.58 12.61
C PHE A 21 -7.82 -3.33 12.00
N GLY A 22 -7.66 -2.28 12.79
CA GLY A 22 -7.03 -1.04 12.31
C GLY A 22 -5.56 -1.19 11.99
N ASN A 23 -4.87 -2.16 12.55
CA ASN A 23 -3.44 -2.36 12.32
C ASN A 23 -3.13 -2.91 10.93
N ILE A 24 -4.13 -3.43 10.20
CA ILE A 24 -3.91 -3.86 8.81
C ILE A 24 -3.46 -2.67 7.94
N PHE A 25 -3.97 -1.48 8.22
CA PHE A 25 -3.62 -0.29 7.43
C PHE A 25 -2.16 0.13 7.64
N ARG A 26 -1.62 -0.06 8.84
CA ARG A 26 -0.20 0.17 9.11
C ARG A 26 0.66 -0.84 8.31
N ILE A 27 0.25 -2.09 8.29
CA ILE A 27 0.98 -3.15 7.60
C ILE A 27 0.99 -2.89 6.09
N ILE A 28 -0.17 -2.62 5.49
CA ILE A 28 -0.22 -2.36 4.04
C ILE A 28 0.46 -1.05 3.68
N HIS A 29 0.44 -0.04 4.57
CA HIS A 29 1.17 1.21 4.32
C HIS A 29 2.68 0.97 4.33
N SER A 30 3.17 0.10 5.21
CA SER A 30 4.59 -0.29 5.20
C SER A 30 4.96 -0.97 3.88
N ALA A 31 4.09 -1.82 3.35
CA ALA A 31 4.29 -2.45 2.05
C ALA A 31 4.30 -1.43 0.91
N TYR A 32 3.41 -0.45 0.97
CA TYR A 32 3.35 0.64 -0.01
C TYR A 32 4.63 1.49 0.03
N GLU A 33 5.10 1.83 1.23
CA GLU A 33 6.34 2.58 1.40
C GLU A 33 7.53 1.83 0.81
N ASP A 34 7.64 0.53 1.09
CA ASP A 34 8.66 -0.33 0.51
C ASP A 34 8.56 -0.37 -1.02
N PHE A 35 7.34 -0.44 -1.53
CA PHE A 35 7.06 -0.42 -2.97
C PHE A 35 7.56 0.87 -3.62
N LEU A 36 7.21 2.03 -3.07
CA LEU A 36 7.67 3.31 -3.63
C LEU A 36 9.18 3.47 -3.52
N ASN A 37 9.78 3.09 -2.40
CA ASN A 37 11.23 3.18 -2.21
C ASN A 37 11.97 2.28 -3.22
N ASN A 38 11.39 1.16 -3.60
CA ASN A 38 11.96 0.27 -4.61
C ASN A 38 12.01 0.91 -6.01
N GLY A 39 11.23 1.95 -6.25
CA GLY A 39 11.24 2.69 -7.51
C GLY A 39 12.49 3.52 -7.73
N LYS A 40 13.22 3.84 -6.66
CA LYS A 40 14.48 4.63 -6.70
C LYS A 40 14.32 5.92 -7.49
N PHE A 41 13.27 6.68 -7.16
CA PHE A 41 12.95 7.94 -7.80
C PHE A 41 13.98 9.02 -7.46
N GLU A 42 14.09 10.02 -8.32
CA GLU A 42 14.90 11.21 -8.04
C GLU A 42 14.36 12.00 -6.84
N ARG A 43 13.02 12.01 -6.68
CA ARG A 43 12.35 12.66 -5.56
C ARG A 43 11.99 11.63 -4.49
N ASN A 44 12.08 12.03 -3.23
CA ASN A 44 11.49 11.27 -2.13
C ASN A 44 10.07 11.76 -1.92
N TYR A 45 9.08 11.05 -2.46
CA TYR A 45 7.68 11.47 -2.40
C TYR A 45 7.05 11.44 -1.00
N PHE A 46 7.74 10.87 -0.03
CA PHE A 46 7.30 10.94 1.36
C PHE A 46 7.72 12.24 2.05
N ALA A 47 8.63 13.00 1.46
CA ALA A 47 9.17 14.22 2.03
C ALA A 47 9.49 15.29 0.98
N ASP A 48 8.78 15.26 -0.16
CA ASP A 48 9.00 16.21 -1.24
C ASP A 48 8.39 17.57 -0.92
N ASP A 49 9.04 18.64 -1.39
CA ASP A 49 8.56 20.02 -1.17
C ASP A 49 7.39 20.39 -2.08
N LYS A 50 7.33 19.81 -3.26
CA LYS A 50 6.37 20.18 -4.30
C LYS A 50 5.15 19.28 -4.32
N TYR A 51 5.34 17.97 -4.19
CA TYR A 51 4.29 16.98 -4.35
C TYR A 51 3.95 16.27 -3.06
N ALA A 52 2.68 15.91 -2.91
CA ALA A 52 2.22 14.93 -1.93
C ALA A 52 1.33 13.91 -2.65
N ILE A 53 1.25 12.72 -2.07
CA ILE A 53 0.43 11.63 -2.61
C ILE A 53 -0.50 11.13 -1.49
N PRO A 54 -1.51 11.92 -1.09
CA PRO A 54 -2.42 11.48 -0.04
C PRO A 54 -3.26 10.28 -0.47
N ILE A 55 -3.64 9.49 0.52
CA ILE A 55 -4.61 8.42 0.36
C ILE A 55 -5.99 9.03 0.55
N ILE A 56 -6.87 8.86 -0.43
CA ILE A 56 -8.22 9.42 -0.41
C ILE A 56 -9.29 8.37 -0.15
N HIS A 57 -8.93 7.11 -0.24
CA HIS A 57 -9.83 6.00 0.04
C HIS A 57 -9.02 4.77 0.42
N THR A 58 -9.52 3.98 1.37
CA THR A 58 -8.93 2.69 1.73
C THR A 58 -10.02 1.76 2.25
N GLY A 59 -9.77 0.47 2.09
CA GLY A 59 -10.67 -0.55 2.60
C GLY A 59 -9.95 -1.87 2.77
N SER A 60 -10.53 -2.74 3.58
CA SER A 60 -9.99 -4.07 3.83
C SER A 60 -11.12 -5.07 4.05
N ASP A 61 -10.95 -6.25 3.44
CA ASP A 61 -11.77 -7.42 3.70
C ASP A 61 -10.93 -8.42 4.47
N TYR A 62 -11.40 -8.82 5.65
CA TYR A 62 -10.73 -9.78 6.53
C TYR A 62 -11.28 -11.18 6.22
N ILE A 63 -10.42 -12.07 5.76
CA ILE A 63 -10.83 -13.39 5.26
C ILE A 63 -10.50 -14.48 6.26
N ASN A 64 -9.31 -14.43 6.84
CA ASN A 64 -8.88 -15.37 7.87
C ASN A 64 -8.22 -14.59 9.01
N PRO A 65 -8.26 -15.11 10.26
CA PRO A 65 -7.64 -14.43 11.40
C PRO A 65 -6.14 -14.31 11.21
N ILE A 66 -5.60 -13.17 11.63
CA ILE A 66 -4.16 -12.89 11.58
C ILE A 66 -3.66 -12.92 13.02
N PHE A 67 -2.79 -13.89 13.31
CA PHE A 67 -2.30 -14.11 14.66
C PHE A 67 -0.98 -13.37 14.93
N PRO A 68 -0.76 -12.91 16.18
CA PRO A 68 0.53 -12.32 16.54
C PRO A 68 1.64 -13.37 16.41
N ASN A 69 2.86 -12.85 16.23
CA ASN A 69 4.06 -13.65 16.05
C ASN A 69 4.06 -14.51 14.78
N SER A 70 3.19 -14.22 13.83
CA SER A 70 3.17 -14.90 12.54
C SER A 70 3.92 -14.09 11.49
N LYS A 71 4.52 -14.81 10.54
CA LYS A 71 5.14 -14.19 9.36
C LYS A 71 4.08 -14.04 8.29
N ILE A 72 4.03 -12.85 7.69
CA ILE A 72 3.09 -12.56 6.63
C ILE A 72 3.81 -11.94 5.44
N LYS A 73 3.21 -12.09 4.29
CA LYS A 73 3.68 -11.49 3.04
C LYS A 73 2.54 -10.64 2.47
N VAL A 74 2.85 -9.42 2.09
CA VAL A 74 1.92 -8.55 1.39
C VAL A 74 2.33 -8.51 -0.08
N ASN A 75 1.46 -8.99 -0.94
CA ASN A 75 1.64 -8.90 -2.39
C ASN A 75 0.87 -7.68 -2.88
N LEU A 76 1.58 -6.78 -3.54
CA LEU A 76 1.07 -5.49 -3.95
C LEU A 76 1.11 -5.38 -5.47
N ARG A 77 0.04 -4.87 -6.06
CA ARG A 77 -0.04 -4.59 -7.49
C ARG A 77 -0.89 -3.36 -7.74
N VAL A 78 -0.67 -2.71 -8.86
CA VAL A 78 -1.44 -1.54 -9.26
C VAL A 78 -2.64 -1.99 -10.08
N GLN A 79 -3.84 -1.58 -9.68
CA GLN A 79 -5.07 -1.95 -10.37
C GLN A 79 -5.41 -0.99 -11.49
N GLU A 80 -5.21 0.30 -11.27
CA GLU A 80 -5.65 1.34 -12.18
C GLU A 80 -4.73 2.56 -12.07
N ILE A 81 -4.47 3.20 -13.20
CA ILE A 81 -3.69 4.44 -13.27
C ILE A 81 -4.52 5.45 -14.06
N LYS A 82 -4.85 6.57 -13.44
CA LYS A 82 -5.49 7.71 -14.08
C LYS A 82 -4.50 8.84 -14.22
N LYS A 83 -4.96 9.99 -14.67
CA LYS A 83 -4.11 11.15 -14.90
C LYS A 83 -3.42 11.65 -13.62
N SER A 84 -4.18 11.69 -12.51
CA SER A 84 -3.73 12.23 -11.23
C SER A 84 -3.81 11.22 -10.09
N SER A 85 -4.37 10.04 -10.30
CA SER A 85 -4.63 9.06 -9.25
C SER A 85 -4.29 7.64 -9.68
N PHE A 86 -4.11 6.77 -8.71
CA PHE A 86 -3.89 5.35 -8.96
C PHE A 86 -4.44 4.52 -7.80
N VAL A 87 -4.74 3.27 -8.10
CA VAL A 87 -5.31 2.32 -7.15
C VAL A 87 -4.34 1.18 -6.95
N VAL A 88 -4.06 0.86 -5.68
CA VAL A 88 -3.17 -0.22 -5.28
C VAL A 88 -3.98 -1.30 -4.59
N LEU A 89 -3.76 -2.55 -4.98
CA LEU A 89 -4.34 -3.73 -4.36
C LEU A 89 -3.29 -4.46 -3.54
N TYR A 90 -3.72 -4.97 -2.39
CA TYR A 90 -2.88 -5.73 -1.48
C TYR A 90 -3.52 -7.08 -1.16
N GLU A 91 -2.73 -8.13 -1.21
CA GLU A 91 -3.12 -9.44 -0.70
C GLU A 91 -2.19 -9.77 0.45
N VAL A 92 -2.75 -9.88 1.66
CA VAL A 92 -2.00 -10.24 2.87
C VAL A 92 -2.13 -11.74 3.06
N MET A 93 -1.00 -12.44 3.07
CA MET A 93 -0.96 -13.89 3.04
C MET A 93 -0.02 -14.44 4.10
N ASN A 94 -0.32 -15.65 4.59
CA ASN A 94 0.68 -16.51 5.21
C ASN A 94 1.10 -17.59 4.19
N GLU A 95 1.80 -18.62 4.61
CA GLU A 95 2.27 -19.66 3.68
C GLU A 95 1.13 -20.40 2.97
N LYS A 96 -0.04 -20.50 3.60
CA LYS A 96 -1.15 -21.33 3.12
C LYS A 96 -2.35 -20.51 2.66
N ASP A 97 -2.66 -19.42 3.36
CA ASP A 97 -3.96 -18.79 3.27
C ASP A 97 -3.85 -17.32 2.88
N LEU A 98 -4.88 -16.86 2.16
CA LEU A 98 -5.16 -15.45 2.01
C LEU A 98 -5.82 -14.96 3.30
N LEU A 99 -5.23 -13.98 3.95
CA LEU A 99 -5.69 -13.46 5.24
C LEU A 99 -6.57 -12.22 5.09
N ALA A 100 -6.21 -11.34 4.15
CA ALA A 100 -6.96 -10.11 3.90
C ALA A 100 -6.71 -9.61 2.48
N ARG A 101 -7.69 -8.89 1.95
CA ARG A 101 -7.55 -8.10 0.71
C ARG A 101 -7.79 -6.66 1.05
N CYS A 102 -6.90 -5.79 0.59
CA CYS A 102 -6.99 -4.37 0.88
C CYS A 102 -6.84 -3.55 -0.41
N VAL A 103 -7.28 -2.31 -0.33
CA VAL A 103 -7.17 -1.35 -1.43
C VAL A 103 -6.82 0.01 -0.86
N THR A 104 -5.99 0.75 -1.60
CA THR A 104 -5.75 2.18 -1.33
C THR A 104 -5.86 2.95 -2.63
N VAL A 105 -6.46 4.14 -2.56
CA VAL A 105 -6.54 5.06 -3.69
C VAL A 105 -5.72 6.29 -3.35
N HIS A 106 -4.81 6.63 -4.22
CA HIS A 106 -3.84 7.71 -4.04
C HIS A 106 -4.05 8.78 -5.09
N VAL A 107 -3.86 10.03 -4.72
CA VAL A 107 -3.94 11.15 -5.65
C VAL A 107 -2.70 12.02 -5.52
N PHE A 108 -2.17 12.47 -6.69
CA PHE A 108 -1.09 13.44 -6.73
C PHE A 108 -1.64 14.85 -6.55
N VAL A 109 -1.06 15.59 -5.63
CA VAL A 109 -1.41 17.00 -5.42
C VAL A 109 -0.15 17.85 -5.33
N GLU A 110 -0.27 19.13 -5.66
CA GLU A 110 0.76 20.11 -5.37
C GLU A 110 0.57 20.63 -3.95
N LYS A 111 1.64 20.61 -3.15
CA LYS A 111 1.57 21.03 -1.73
C LYS A 111 1.16 22.48 -1.55
N ARG A 112 1.55 23.39 -2.48
CA ARG A 112 1.30 24.84 -2.33
C ARG A 112 -0.18 25.19 -2.25
N ASN A 113 -1.04 24.44 -2.94
CA ASN A 113 -2.47 24.75 -3.05
C ASN A 113 -3.37 23.53 -2.81
N TRP A 114 -2.77 22.34 -2.59
CA TRP A 114 -3.44 21.06 -2.37
C TRP A 114 -4.39 20.67 -3.51
N LYS A 115 -4.06 21.09 -4.73
CA LYS A 115 -4.84 20.75 -5.93
C LYS A 115 -4.23 19.57 -6.67
N LYS A 116 -5.09 18.78 -7.31
CA LYS A 116 -4.68 17.65 -8.14
C LYS A 116 -3.70 18.08 -9.20
N THR A 117 -2.69 17.27 -9.42
CA THR A 117 -1.72 17.44 -10.50
C THR A 117 -1.46 16.07 -11.14
N ASN A 118 -0.84 16.08 -12.31
CA ASN A 118 -0.55 14.82 -13.00
C ASN A 118 0.48 14.00 -12.23
N ILE A 119 0.31 12.68 -12.28
CA ILE A 119 1.35 11.76 -11.80
C ILE A 119 2.64 12.07 -12.56
N THR A 120 3.74 12.20 -11.83
CA THR A 120 5.04 12.48 -12.47
C THR A 120 5.44 11.33 -13.41
N PRO A 121 6.16 11.63 -14.51
CA PRO A 121 6.53 10.60 -15.48
C PRO A 121 7.31 9.44 -14.88
N GLU A 122 8.22 9.68 -13.94
CA GLU A 122 9.00 8.61 -13.30
C GLU A 122 8.12 7.66 -12.49
N VAL A 123 7.15 8.19 -11.75
CA VAL A 123 6.22 7.39 -10.96
C VAL A 123 5.27 6.62 -11.87
N LYS A 124 4.73 7.28 -12.88
CA LYS A 124 3.82 6.64 -13.84
C LYS A 124 4.48 5.44 -14.51
N LYS A 125 5.71 5.60 -14.95
CA LYS A 125 6.48 4.52 -15.58
C LYS A 125 6.65 3.34 -14.64
N TYR A 126 6.96 3.60 -13.38
CA TYR A 126 7.12 2.57 -12.36
C TYR A 126 5.79 1.85 -12.07
N LEU A 127 4.70 2.61 -11.92
CA LEU A 127 3.38 2.04 -11.66
C LEU A 127 2.93 1.10 -12.79
N ILE A 128 3.20 1.47 -14.05
CA ILE A 128 2.85 0.66 -15.22
C ILE A 128 3.50 -0.72 -15.15
N LYS A 129 4.72 -0.83 -14.65
CA LYS A 129 5.42 -2.11 -14.50
C LYS A 129 4.70 -3.07 -13.55
N HIS A 130 3.91 -2.53 -12.63
CA HIS A 130 3.21 -3.31 -11.60
C HIS A 130 1.70 -3.35 -11.83
N LEU A 131 1.26 -2.88 -12.99
CA LEU A 131 -0.16 -2.88 -13.35
C LEU A 131 -0.66 -4.31 -13.54
N VAL A 132 -1.85 -4.58 -13.02
CA VAL A 132 -2.52 -5.87 -13.17
C VAL A 132 -2.71 -6.15 -14.65
N LYS A 133 -2.31 -7.34 -15.10
CA LYS A 133 -2.53 -7.78 -16.47
C LYS A 133 -3.86 -8.51 -16.57
N ASN A 134 -4.67 -8.06 -17.51
CA ASN A 134 -5.93 -8.72 -17.82
C ASN A 134 -5.70 -9.84 -18.83
#